data_db72f6ca0437c3e95cce5a91a7ca4be6
#
_entry.id   db72f6ca0437c3e95cce5a91a7ca4be6
#
_cell.length_a   1.000
_cell.length_b   1.000
_cell.length_c   1.000
_cell.angle_alpha   90.00
_cell.angle_beta   90.00
_cell.angle_gamma   90.00
#
_symmetry.space_group_name_H-M   'P 1'
#
loop_
_entity.id
_entity.type
_entity.pdbx_description
1 polymer ?
#
loop_
_entity_poly.entity_id
_entity_poly.type
_entity_poly.pdbx_seq_one_letter_code
_entity_poly.pdbx_strand_id
1 'polypeptide(L)'
;TEAVAKLEEQRAEARRRLADLSVSEPRNLEEQAQLLVGKDIYEILIKEYTEKQWGRKCTELPAFIIRRLPVRLIYDNNYFNDKYQGIPIGGYNKLIEGLLAGVEVRLNTNFFAKKEVLMAIADRIVYTGAIDEYFDYYYGKLEYRTVSFDMTVENCTNYQGNAVVNYTPHEQPYTRI
;
A
#
# COMPACT_ATOMS: atom_id res chain seq x y z
N THR A 1 -16.30 -6.66 -24.53
CA THR A 1 -17.48 -5.96 -23.98
C THR A 1 -17.30 -4.46 -24.16
N GLU A 2 -18.39 -3.71 -24.18
CA GLU A 2 -18.43 -2.25 -24.33
C GLU A 2 -17.55 -1.56 -23.25
N ALA A 3 -17.61 -2.03 -22.01
CA ALA A 3 -16.78 -1.49 -20.92
C ALA A 3 -15.27 -1.64 -21.17
N VAL A 4 -14.85 -2.76 -21.75
CA VAL A 4 -13.43 -2.98 -22.12
C VAL A 4 -13.02 -2.05 -23.25
N ALA A 5 -13.86 -1.87 -24.26
CA ALA A 5 -13.59 -0.95 -25.36
C ALA A 5 -13.42 0.50 -24.86
N LYS A 6 -14.32 0.96 -23.99
CA LYS A 6 -14.25 2.29 -23.36
C LYS A 6 -12.96 2.45 -22.52
N LEU A 7 -12.60 1.44 -21.75
CA LEU A 7 -11.35 1.45 -20.99
C LEU A 7 -10.11 1.61 -21.91
N GLU A 8 -10.03 0.83 -22.98
CA GLU A 8 -8.91 0.89 -23.91
C GLU A 8 -8.85 2.24 -24.65
N GLU A 9 -10.00 2.83 -24.99
CA GLU A 9 -10.07 4.18 -25.57
C GLU A 9 -9.49 5.24 -24.61
N GLN A 10 -9.90 5.22 -23.34
CA GLN A 10 -9.41 6.15 -22.32
C GLN A 10 -7.91 5.97 -22.05
N ARG A 11 -7.43 4.74 -22.03
CA ARG A 11 -5.99 4.46 -21.90
C ARG A 11 -5.20 4.96 -23.13
N ALA A 12 -5.74 4.80 -24.32
CA ALA A 12 -5.12 5.33 -25.54
C ALA A 12 -5.07 6.85 -25.54
N GLU A 13 -6.11 7.52 -25.05
CA GLU A 13 -6.11 8.97 -24.88
C GLU A 13 -5.07 9.43 -23.86
N ALA A 14 -4.95 8.76 -22.72
CA ALA A 14 -3.90 9.07 -21.73
C ALA A 14 -2.49 8.94 -22.31
N ARG A 15 -2.24 7.90 -23.15
CA ARG A 15 -0.96 7.73 -23.86
C ARG A 15 -0.69 8.88 -24.84
N ARG A 16 -1.70 9.30 -25.60
CA ARG A 16 -1.56 10.44 -26.55
C ARG A 16 -1.19 11.73 -25.81
N ARG A 17 -1.87 12.02 -24.69
CA ARG A 17 -1.56 13.22 -23.91
C ARG A 17 -0.11 13.26 -23.40
N LEU A 18 0.42 12.12 -22.96
CA LEU A 18 1.83 12.03 -22.55
C LEU A 18 2.79 12.21 -23.71
N ALA A 19 2.48 11.63 -24.87
CA ALA A 19 3.28 11.79 -26.09
C ALA A 19 3.30 13.26 -26.56
N ASP A 20 2.16 13.96 -26.54
CA ASP A 20 2.07 15.38 -26.90
C ASP A 20 2.91 16.26 -25.98
N LEU A 21 3.07 15.88 -24.72
CA LEU A 21 3.92 16.56 -23.75
C LEU A 21 5.41 16.16 -23.86
N SER A 22 5.76 15.28 -24.80
CA SER A 22 7.11 14.71 -24.96
C SER A 22 7.62 14.00 -23.70
N VAL A 23 6.71 13.41 -22.93
CA VAL A 23 7.00 12.69 -21.69
C VAL A 23 7.01 11.19 -21.96
N SER A 24 8.14 10.54 -21.74
CA SER A 24 8.31 9.11 -21.99
C SER A 24 7.69 8.24 -20.90
N GLU A 25 7.58 8.75 -19.67
CA GLU A 25 7.03 8.03 -18.52
C GLU A 25 6.10 8.94 -17.69
N PRO A 26 5.08 8.37 -17.01
CA PRO A 26 4.20 9.11 -16.11
C PRO A 26 4.99 9.80 -14.98
N ARG A 27 4.75 11.07 -14.81
CA ARG A 27 5.44 11.91 -13.80
C ARG A 27 4.86 11.76 -12.40
N ASN A 28 3.59 11.39 -12.30
CA ASN A 28 2.84 11.33 -11.05
C ASN A 28 1.82 10.18 -11.05
N LEU A 29 1.17 9.99 -9.90
CA LEU A 29 0.20 8.92 -9.68
C LEU A 29 -1.03 9.07 -10.60
N GLU A 30 -1.53 10.28 -10.81
CA GLU A 30 -2.69 10.51 -11.69
C GLU A 30 -2.43 10.04 -13.12
N GLU A 31 -1.32 10.48 -13.73
CA GLU A 31 -0.95 10.07 -15.08
C GLU A 31 -0.79 8.54 -15.18
N GLN A 32 -0.12 7.93 -14.20
CA GLN A 32 0.07 6.48 -14.14
C GLN A 32 -1.26 5.73 -13.98
N ALA A 33 -2.16 6.23 -13.13
CA ALA A 33 -3.47 5.59 -12.90
C ALA A 33 -4.32 5.63 -14.17
N GLN A 34 -4.37 6.77 -14.86
CA GLN A 34 -5.14 6.89 -16.11
C GLN A 34 -4.60 5.99 -17.22
N LEU A 35 -3.28 5.74 -17.27
CA LEU A 35 -2.70 4.75 -18.17
C LEU A 35 -3.09 3.31 -17.84
N LEU A 36 -3.28 3.00 -16.56
CA LEU A 36 -3.62 1.65 -16.10
C LEU A 36 -5.10 1.34 -16.24
N VAL A 37 -5.97 2.23 -15.77
CA VAL A 37 -7.40 1.98 -15.56
C VAL A 37 -8.32 2.96 -16.31
N GLY A 38 -7.78 3.92 -17.04
CA GLY A 38 -8.55 4.95 -17.70
C GLY A 38 -9.07 6.02 -16.73
N LYS A 39 -9.67 7.08 -17.29
CA LYS A 39 -10.11 8.25 -16.53
C LYS A 39 -11.25 7.93 -15.57
N ASP A 40 -12.28 7.23 -16.04
CA ASP A 40 -13.50 7.01 -15.23
C ASP A 40 -13.21 6.20 -13.98
N ILE A 41 -12.44 5.11 -14.08
CA ILE A 41 -12.08 4.28 -12.92
C ILE A 41 -11.14 5.06 -12.00
N TYR A 42 -10.21 5.82 -12.55
CA TYR A 42 -9.35 6.69 -11.77
C TYR A 42 -10.16 7.67 -10.91
N GLU A 43 -11.10 8.41 -11.51
CA GLU A 43 -11.89 9.42 -10.82
C GLU A 43 -12.81 8.81 -9.74
N ILE A 44 -13.46 7.68 -10.04
CA ILE A 44 -14.46 7.08 -9.14
C ILE A 44 -13.82 6.27 -8.00
N LEU A 45 -12.78 5.49 -8.29
CA LEU A 45 -12.27 4.49 -7.34
C LEU A 45 -10.91 4.82 -6.73
N ILE A 46 -10.10 5.65 -7.38
CA ILE A 46 -8.70 5.82 -7.00
C ILE A 46 -8.41 7.20 -6.44
N LYS A 47 -8.85 8.24 -7.12
CA LYS A 47 -8.44 9.62 -6.86
C LYS A 47 -8.70 10.02 -5.40
N GLU A 48 -9.95 10.15 -5.02
CA GLU A 48 -10.32 10.66 -3.69
C GLU A 48 -9.90 9.71 -2.58
N TYR A 49 -9.98 8.40 -2.79
CA TYR A 49 -9.48 7.41 -1.85
C TYR A 49 -7.98 7.59 -1.57
N THR A 50 -7.18 7.77 -2.62
CA THR A 50 -5.73 7.96 -2.50
C THR A 50 -5.41 9.31 -1.85
N GLU A 51 -6.10 10.37 -2.24
CA GLU A 51 -5.92 11.70 -1.67
C GLU A 51 -6.25 11.74 -0.17
N LYS A 52 -7.29 11.02 0.27
CA LYS A 52 -7.58 10.83 1.70
C LYS A 52 -6.44 10.12 2.43
N GLN A 53 -5.96 9.00 1.87
CA GLN A 53 -4.90 8.22 2.50
C GLN A 53 -3.60 9.03 2.65
N TRP A 54 -3.23 9.80 1.63
CA TRP A 54 -1.95 10.50 1.60
C TRP A 54 -2.04 11.94 2.09
N GLY A 55 -3.26 12.52 2.15
CA GLY A 55 -3.47 13.94 2.46
C GLY A 55 -2.81 14.87 1.45
N ARG A 56 -2.61 14.39 0.20
CA ARG A 56 -1.97 15.11 -0.92
C ARG A 56 -2.70 14.77 -2.21
N LYS A 57 -2.63 15.65 -3.19
CA LYS A 57 -3.23 15.41 -4.51
C LYS A 57 -2.49 14.30 -5.25
N CYS A 58 -3.21 13.53 -6.06
CA CYS A 58 -2.62 12.48 -6.90
C CYS A 58 -1.55 13.02 -7.86
N THR A 59 -1.64 14.28 -8.27
CA THR A 59 -0.64 14.97 -9.10
C THR A 59 0.69 15.23 -8.39
N GLU A 60 0.71 15.18 -7.05
CA GLU A 60 1.88 15.40 -6.21
C GLU A 60 2.52 14.08 -5.72
N LEU A 61 1.86 12.96 -5.99
CA LEU A 61 2.29 11.65 -5.54
C LEU A 61 3.09 10.92 -6.64
N PRO A 62 4.13 10.17 -6.28
CA PRO A 62 4.92 9.42 -7.24
C PRO A 62 4.13 8.35 -8.00
N ALA A 63 4.42 8.18 -9.27
CA ALA A 63 3.75 7.22 -10.16
C ALA A 63 3.84 5.76 -9.68
N PHE A 64 4.94 5.37 -9.00
CA PHE A 64 5.15 3.99 -8.58
C PHE A 64 4.12 3.49 -7.55
N ILE A 65 3.48 4.37 -6.79
CA ILE A 65 2.50 4.01 -5.75
C ILE A 65 1.36 3.16 -6.32
N ILE A 66 0.87 3.52 -7.53
CA ILE A 66 -0.27 2.85 -8.15
C ILE A 66 0.14 1.64 -9.01
N ARG A 67 1.42 1.50 -9.39
CA ARG A 67 1.90 0.42 -10.28
C ARG A 67 1.63 -0.98 -9.72
N ARG A 68 1.49 -1.13 -8.41
CA ARG A 68 1.23 -2.41 -7.74
C ARG A 68 -0.19 -2.96 -7.93
N LEU A 69 -1.14 -2.15 -8.40
CA LEU A 69 -2.52 -2.61 -8.58
C LEU A 69 -2.59 -3.62 -9.73
N PRO A 70 -3.12 -4.82 -9.47
CA PRO A 70 -3.32 -5.82 -10.51
C PRO A 70 -4.52 -5.42 -11.38
N VAL A 71 -4.26 -4.91 -12.57
CA VAL A 71 -5.31 -4.61 -13.55
C VAL A 71 -5.47 -5.79 -14.49
N ARG A 72 -6.63 -6.45 -14.46
CA ARG A 72 -6.95 -7.60 -15.30
C ARG A 72 -8.24 -7.36 -16.05
N LEU A 73 -8.32 -7.85 -17.28
CA LEU A 73 -9.55 -7.82 -18.11
C LEU A 73 -10.25 -9.17 -18.14
N ILE A 74 -10.11 -9.93 -17.06
CA ILE A 74 -10.73 -11.23 -16.82
C ILE A 74 -11.42 -11.22 -15.46
N TYR A 75 -12.37 -12.15 -15.24
CA TYR A 75 -13.03 -12.36 -13.95
C TYR A 75 -12.11 -13.10 -12.99
N ASP A 76 -11.17 -12.38 -12.38
CA ASP A 76 -10.26 -12.87 -11.35
C ASP A 76 -10.20 -11.85 -10.20
N ASN A 77 -10.76 -12.22 -9.05
CA ASN A 77 -10.83 -11.37 -7.86
C ASN A 77 -9.59 -11.48 -6.96
N ASN A 78 -8.62 -12.31 -7.32
CA ASN A 78 -7.38 -12.39 -6.53
C ASN A 78 -6.58 -11.10 -6.62
N TYR A 79 -6.13 -10.60 -5.48
CA TYR A 79 -5.25 -9.43 -5.45
C TYR A 79 -3.86 -9.76 -5.97
N PHE A 80 -3.32 -10.93 -5.59
CA PHE A 80 -2.00 -11.38 -6.02
C PHE A 80 -2.11 -12.39 -7.17
N ASN A 81 -1.00 -12.57 -7.90
CA ASN A 81 -0.87 -13.59 -8.97
C ASN A 81 -0.32 -14.93 -8.45
N ASP A 82 -0.08 -15.03 -7.13
CA ASP A 82 0.50 -16.21 -6.52
C ASP A 82 -0.48 -17.39 -6.54
N LYS A 83 0.06 -18.57 -6.85
CA LYS A 83 -0.73 -19.83 -6.92
C LYS A 83 -1.35 -20.19 -5.57
N TYR A 84 -0.66 -19.89 -4.48
CA TYR A 84 -1.09 -20.18 -3.12
C TYR A 84 -1.22 -18.88 -2.33
N GLN A 85 -2.39 -18.65 -1.77
CA GLN A 85 -2.69 -17.47 -0.98
C GLN A 85 -3.50 -17.89 0.24
N GLY A 86 -3.23 -17.33 1.40
CA GLY A 86 -3.96 -17.66 2.63
C GLY A 86 -3.45 -16.90 3.84
N ILE A 87 -4.16 -17.10 4.93
CA ILE A 87 -3.78 -16.61 6.26
C ILE A 87 -3.45 -17.84 7.10
N PRO A 88 -2.34 -17.85 7.87
CA PRO A 88 -1.97 -18.99 8.70
C PRO A 88 -3.04 -19.35 9.72
N ILE A 89 -3.42 -20.61 9.81
CA ILE A 89 -4.33 -21.10 10.85
C ILE A 89 -3.63 -20.95 12.21
N GLY A 90 -4.30 -20.22 13.12
CA GLY A 90 -3.77 -19.87 14.43
C GLY A 90 -2.94 -18.59 14.47
N GLY A 91 -2.95 -17.82 13.36
CA GLY A 91 -2.37 -16.49 13.26
C GLY A 91 -0.89 -16.45 12.91
N TYR A 92 -0.41 -15.25 12.65
CA TYR A 92 0.97 -15.02 12.21
C TYR A 92 2.02 -15.30 13.30
N ASN A 93 1.67 -15.22 14.59
CA ASN A 93 2.61 -15.49 15.66
C ASN A 93 3.18 -16.91 15.56
N LYS A 94 2.33 -17.91 15.29
CA LYS A 94 2.78 -19.30 15.11
C LYS A 94 3.72 -19.47 13.91
N LEU A 95 3.47 -18.73 12.83
CA LEU A 95 4.36 -18.71 11.68
C LEU A 95 5.75 -18.14 12.06
N ILE A 96 5.77 -17.02 12.77
CA ILE A 96 7.01 -16.39 13.23
C ILE A 96 7.75 -17.27 14.23
N GLU A 97 7.06 -17.88 15.20
CA GLU A 97 7.64 -18.83 16.15
C GLU A 97 8.31 -20.01 15.40
N GLY A 98 7.64 -20.55 14.38
CA GLY A 98 8.20 -21.61 13.54
C GLY A 98 9.46 -21.17 12.77
N LEU A 99 9.47 -19.97 12.22
CA LEU A 99 10.62 -19.39 11.50
C LEU A 99 11.82 -19.12 12.43
N LEU A 100 11.55 -18.81 13.69
CA LEU A 100 12.56 -18.51 14.70
C LEU A 100 12.95 -19.74 15.53
N ALA A 101 12.47 -20.93 15.18
CA ALA A 101 12.81 -22.15 15.91
C ALA A 101 14.34 -22.37 15.93
N GLY A 102 14.90 -22.48 17.14
CA GLY A 102 16.36 -22.61 17.34
C GLY A 102 17.17 -21.33 17.29
N VAL A 103 16.51 -20.17 17.10
CA VAL A 103 17.14 -18.84 17.13
C VAL A 103 16.92 -18.22 18.50
N GLU A 104 17.96 -17.62 19.09
CA GLU A 104 17.82 -16.84 20.32
C GLU A 104 17.01 -15.56 20.05
N VAL A 105 15.89 -15.39 20.75
CA VAL A 105 15.02 -14.22 20.64
C VAL A 105 15.08 -13.41 21.95
N ARG A 106 15.46 -12.14 21.85
CA ARG A 106 15.50 -11.21 23.00
C ARG A 106 14.42 -10.14 22.81
N LEU A 107 13.29 -10.33 23.48
CA LEU A 107 12.21 -9.33 23.50
C LEU A 107 12.57 -8.13 24.36
N ASN A 108 11.81 -7.02 24.20
CA ASN A 108 11.99 -5.79 24.97
C ASN A 108 13.42 -5.24 24.94
N THR A 109 14.10 -5.45 23.82
CA THR A 109 15.50 -5.02 23.63
C THR A 109 15.53 -3.87 22.63
N ASN A 110 15.81 -2.66 23.14
CA ASN A 110 16.01 -1.51 22.27
C ASN A 110 17.43 -1.57 21.68
N PHE A 111 17.54 -1.52 20.35
CA PHE A 111 18.80 -1.62 19.63
C PHE A 111 19.76 -0.48 20.01
N PHE A 112 19.30 0.76 20.02
CA PHE A 112 20.17 1.91 20.28
C PHE A 112 20.67 1.95 21.71
N ALA A 113 19.84 1.56 22.68
CA ALA A 113 20.27 1.47 24.08
C ALA A 113 21.35 0.40 24.35
N LYS A 114 21.48 -0.60 23.46
CA LYS A 114 22.43 -1.71 23.58
C LYS A 114 23.30 -1.89 22.33
N LYS A 115 23.41 -0.86 21.50
CA LYS A 115 24.04 -0.92 20.19
C LYS A 115 25.45 -1.51 20.23
N GLU A 116 26.31 -1.01 21.11
CA GLU A 116 27.70 -1.49 21.21
C GLU A 116 27.79 -2.97 21.58
N VAL A 117 26.99 -3.42 22.56
CA VAL A 117 26.97 -4.81 23.00
C VAL A 117 26.43 -5.73 21.91
N LEU A 118 25.37 -5.31 21.21
CA LEU A 118 24.76 -6.09 20.13
C LEU A 118 25.68 -6.18 18.91
N MET A 119 26.38 -5.10 18.59
CA MET A 119 27.36 -5.10 17.50
C MET A 119 28.58 -5.96 17.80
N ALA A 120 28.98 -6.08 19.07
CA ALA A 120 30.14 -6.88 19.47
C ALA A 120 29.90 -8.41 19.38
N ILE A 121 28.65 -8.87 19.39
CA ILE A 121 28.30 -10.31 19.35
C ILE A 121 27.85 -10.80 17.98
N ALA A 122 27.81 -9.92 16.96
CA ALA A 122 27.29 -10.27 15.64
C ALA A 122 28.28 -9.92 14.55
N ASP A 123 28.55 -10.87 13.66
CA ASP A 123 29.37 -10.63 12.47
C ASP A 123 28.65 -9.77 11.42
N ARG A 124 27.31 -9.85 11.40
CA ARG A 124 26.45 -9.07 10.50
C ARG A 124 25.18 -8.66 11.23
N ILE A 125 24.70 -7.46 10.91
CA ILE A 125 23.47 -6.92 11.47
C ILE A 125 22.49 -6.61 10.34
N VAL A 126 21.25 -7.07 10.48
CA VAL A 126 20.13 -6.67 9.66
C VAL A 126 19.19 -5.86 10.54
N TYR A 127 19.22 -4.54 10.37
CA TYR A 127 18.35 -3.63 11.12
C TYR A 127 17.05 -3.38 10.32
N THR A 128 15.92 -3.72 10.91
CA THR A 128 14.59 -3.60 10.30
C THR A 128 13.73 -2.47 10.90
N GLY A 129 14.31 -1.66 11.78
CA GLY A 129 13.67 -0.47 12.35
C GLY A 129 13.70 0.73 11.39
N ALA A 130 13.37 1.91 11.89
CA ALA A 130 13.35 3.14 11.11
C ALA A 130 14.76 3.50 10.61
N ILE A 131 14.94 3.59 9.30
CA ILE A 131 16.25 3.83 8.69
C ILE A 131 16.78 5.24 9.02
N ASP A 132 15.92 6.22 9.09
CA ASP A 132 16.26 7.59 9.46
C ASP A 132 16.75 7.68 10.93
N GLU A 133 16.13 6.93 11.84
CA GLU A 133 16.59 6.78 13.22
C GLU A 133 17.97 6.09 13.30
N TYR A 134 18.19 5.06 12.45
CA TYR A 134 19.49 4.37 12.41
C TYR A 134 20.65 5.32 12.10
N PHE A 135 20.41 6.31 11.24
CA PHE A 135 21.36 7.35 10.86
C PHE A 135 21.21 8.66 11.67
N ASP A 136 20.56 8.58 12.85
CA ASP A 136 20.36 9.71 13.75
C ASP A 136 19.74 10.94 13.06
N TYR A 137 18.81 10.67 12.14
CA TYR A 137 18.10 11.69 11.36
C TYR A 137 19.02 12.65 10.59
N TYR A 138 20.22 12.23 10.24
CA TYR A 138 21.24 13.07 9.59
C TYR A 138 20.73 13.79 8.33
N TYR A 139 19.87 13.13 7.53
CA TYR A 139 19.21 13.72 6.36
C TYR A 139 17.78 14.20 6.63
N GLY A 140 17.39 14.33 7.88
CA GLY A 140 16.02 14.64 8.30
C GLY A 140 15.17 13.39 8.51
N LYS A 141 13.95 13.60 9.04
CA LYS A 141 12.99 12.52 9.29
C LYS A 141 12.24 12.17 8.00
N LEU A 142 12.01 10.89 7.79
CA LEU A 142 11.10 10.42 6.75
C LEU A 142 9.65 10.77 7.10
N GLU A 143 8.87 11.10 6.10
CA GLU A 143 7.43 11.36 6.27
C GLU A 143 6.67 10.04 6.40
N TYR A 144 5.80 9.96 7.42
CA TYR A 144 4.91 8.84 7.68
C TYR A 144 3.46 9.29 7.64
N ARG A 145 2.57 8.33 7.35
CA ARG A 145 1.14 8.50 7.55
C ARG A 145 0.67 7.58 8.65
N THR A 146 0.11 8.16 9.70
CA THR A 146 -0.47 7.41 10.82
C THR A 146 -1.87 6.94 10.45
N VAL A 147 -2.16 5.68 10.73
CA VAL A 147 -3.51 5.11 10.63
C VAL A 147 -4.14 5.14 12.01
N SER A 148 -5.29 5.77 12.13
CA SER A 148 -6.13 5.73 13.33
C SER A 148 -7.26 4.73 13.13
N PHE A 149 -7.62 4.03 14.18
CA PHE A 149 -8.74 3.10 14.19
C PHE A 149 -9.76 3.55 15.24
N ASP A 150 -10.98 3.81 14.79
CA ASP A 150 -12.13 4.00 15.68
C ASP A 150 -12.88 2.68 15.75
N MET A 151 -12.90 2.08 16.94
CA MET A 151 -13.51 0.78 17.15
C MET A 151 -14.90 0.92 17.70
N THR A 152 -15.89 0.35 17.04
CA THR A 152 -17.27 0.25 17.49
C THR A 152 -17.69 -1.22 17.55
N VAL A 153 -18.64 -1.52 18.46
CA VAL A 153 -19.27 -2.84 18.55
C VAL A 153 -20.74 -2.68 18.26
N GLU A 154 -21.17 -3.29 17.15
CA GLU A 154 -22.55 -3.22 16.70
C GLU A 154 -23.34 -4.44 17.18
N ASN A 155 -24.63 -4.24 17.54
CA ASN A 155 -25.51 -5.33 17.96
C ASN A 155 -26.14 -6.04 16.76
N CYS A 156 -25.29 -6.56 15.88
CA CYS A 156 -25.71 -7.33 14.70
C CYS A 156 -24.68 -8.40 14.37
N THR A 157 -25.12 -9.44 13.66
CA THR A 157 -24.24 -10.56 13.27
C THR A 157 -23.37 -10.25 12.07
N ASN A 158 -23.79 -9.30 11.25
CA ASN A 158 -23.07 -8.92 10.02
C ASN A 158 -23.40 -7.47 9.66
N TYR A 159 -22.50 -6.54 9.96
CA TYR A 159 -22.70 -5.11 9.75
C TYR A 159 -22.71 -4.71 8.29
N GLN A 160 -21.74 -5.17 7.50
CA GLN A 160 -21.53 -4.68 6.14
C GLN A 160 -21.43 -5.77 5.07
N GLY A 161 -21.61 -7.04 5.42
CA GLY A 161 -21.60 -8.16 4.45
C GLY A 161 -20.21 -8.64 4.03
N ASN A 162 -19.17 -7.84 4.20
CA ASN A 162 -17.78 -8.16 3.86
C ASN A 162 -16.85 -7.80 5.01
N ALA A 163 -15.70 -8.49 5.09
CA ALA A 163 -14.68 -8.19 6.10
C ALA A 163 -14.08 -6.79 5.95
N VAL A 164 -14.04 -6.27 4.74
CA VAL A 164 -13.51 -4.93 4.44
C VAL A 164 -14.31 -4.27 3.33
N VAL A 165 -14.72 -3.03 3.56
CA VAL A 165 -15.32 -2.15 2.55
C VAL A 165 -14.51 -0.86 2.46
N ASN A 166 -14.07 -0.48 1.26
CA ASN A 166 -13.37 0.76 1.01
C ASN A 166 -14.37 1.88 0.64
N TYR A 167 -14.19 3.03 1.26
CA TYR A 167 -15.00 4.22 1.02
C TYR A 167 -14.17 5.23 0.22
N THR A 168 -14.52 5.41 -1.05
CA THR A 168 -13.74 6.26 -1.96
C THR A 168 -14.01 7.74 -1.83
N PRO A 169 -15.29 8.22 -1.72
CA PRO A 169 -15.58 9.65 -1.74
C PRO A 169 -15.05 10.41 -0.52
N HIS A 170 -14.76 11.69 -0.71
CA HIS A 170 -14.29 12.59 0.37
C HIS A 170 -15.32 12.86 1.46
N GLU A 171 -16.62 12.68 1.18
CA GLU A 171 -17.69 12.89 2.16
C GLU A 171 -17.57 11.96 3.37
N GLN A 172 -17.00 10.78 3.20
CA GLN A 172 -16.66 9.90 4.31
C GLN A 172 -15.26 10.23 4.83
N PRO A 173 -15.12 10.60 6.13
CA PRO A 173 -13.83 10.98 6.69
C PRO A 173 -12.85 9.81 6.87
N TYR A 174 -13.33 8.58 6.72
CA TYR A 174 -12.54 7.35 6.80
C TYR A 174 -12.33 6.72 5.42
N THR A 175 -11.33 5.88 5.30
CA THR A 175 -11.00 5.20 4.05
C THR A 175 -11.55 3.78 3.99
N ARG A 176 -11.84 3.17 5.15
CA ARG A 176 -12.17 1.75 5.24
C ARG A 176 -12.93 1.43 6.53
N ILE A 177 -13.89 0.53 6.41
CA ILE A 177 -14.51 -0.20 7.52
C ILE A 177 -14.29 -1.68 7.30
#